data_c4317265c7d55170ffb3f6fe7c159f6c
#
_entry.id   c4317265c7d55170ffb3f6fe7c159f6c
#
_cell.length_a   1.000
_cell.length_b   1.000
_cell.length_c   1.000
_cell.angle_alpha   90.00
_cell.angle_beta   90.00
_cell.angle_gamma   90.00
#
_symmetry.space_group_name_H-M   'P 1'
#
loop_
_entity.id
_entity.type
_entity.pdbx_description
1 polymer ?
#
loop_
_entity_poly.entity_id
_entity_poly.type
_entity_poly.pdbx_seq_one_letter_code
_entity_poly.pdbx_strand_id
1 'polypeptide(L)'
;MHKLHTGSWSASFAGFALSVCTVLAVVLSMCPFAAADPCPEEDPLQNYTGGGTVVCPCFAPGEEAGVVLEAPAEHYPIEILRIGIGWGSVYGGTGYTLEQAIHIYDAGLPNPGTPIFTLEGPELYDGAINEFDLEPLPGEIIIDSGPFTPTLEFMNNNAGIPTAPSMVHDGNGCQAGKNVVYAVPGIWYDACVLGVTGDWVVYAVYRQVNCGAGVDEEIVVSGKAAVLLRPEPNPFSGETRFRFVLARAEKVSLSIYDVGGSRVATIVEGEFGPGSHTAVWSGLGAEGEPLGSGIYFAEVRTASGRSVQRVVLSR
;
A
#
# COMPACT_ATOMS: atom_id res chain seq x y z
N MET A 1 54.28 -1.81 17.80
CA MET A 1 54.55 -3.05 18.61
C MET A 1 53.28 -3.90 18.61
N HIS A 2 53.42 -5.07 17.97
CA HIS A 2 52.82 -6.38 18.28
C HIS A 2 51.24 -6.48 18.32
N LYS A 3 50.55 -7.43 17.74
CA LYS A 3 50.93 -8.67 16.97
C LYS A 3 49.66 -9.18 16.23
N LEU A 4 49.84 -9.63 15.02
CA LEU A 4 48.95 -10.50 14.27
C LEU A 4 48.72 -11.85 14.97
N HIS A 5 47.52 -12.38 14.87
CA HIS A 5 47.35 -13.86 14.82
C HIS A 5 46.27 -14.26 13.83
N THR A 6 46.76 -14.89 12.76
CA THR A 6 46.06 -15.74 11.83
C THR A 6 45.82 -17.10 12.45
N GLY A 7 44.69 -17.73 12.12
CA GLY A 7 44.43 -19.13 12.46
C GLY A 7 43.29 -19.71 11.64
N SER A 8 43.62 -20.24 10.48
CA SER A 8 42.78 -21.18 9.73
C SER A 8 42.81 -22.55 10.37
N TRP A 9 41.67 -23.23 10.43
CA TRP A 9 41.64 -24.72 10.44
C TRP A 9 40.40 -25.23 9.73
N SER A 10 40.71 -25.95 8.65
CA SER A 10 39.83 -26.88 7.99
C SER A 10 39.88 -28.25 8.69
N ALA A 11 38.83 -29.04 8.67
CA ALA A 11 38.81 -30.40 8.22
C ALA A 11 37.55 -31.17 8.64
N SER A 12 37.05 -31.86 7.66
CA SER A 12 36.08 -32.98 7.67
C SER A 12 36.32 -34.02 8.75
N PHE A 13 35.25 -34.70 9.18
CA PHE A 13 35.21 -36.19 9.13
C PHE A 13 33.76 -36.67 9.25
N ALA A 14 33.42 -37.57 8.34
CA ALA A 14 32.25 -38.43 8.36
C ALA A 14 32.38 -39.56 9.40
N GLY A 15 31.27 -39.99 9.94
CA GLY A 15 31.21 -41.15 10.82
C GLY A 15 29.80 -41.73 10.93
N PHE A 16 29.61 -42.85 10.25
CA PHE A 16 28.47 -43.78 10.32
C PHE A 16 28.29 -44.33 11.73
N ALA A 17 27.05 -44.48 12.19
CA ALA A 17 26.67 -45.60 13.04
C ALA A 17 25.18 -45.91 12.94
N LEU A 18 24.92 -47.19 12.70
CA LEU A 18 23.63 -47.86 12.56
C LEU A 18 22.86 -48.01 13.89
N SER A 19 21.55 -47.89 13.75
CA SER A 19 20.50 -48.78 14.25
C SER A 19 20.58 -49.36 15.67
N VAL A 20 19.60 -49.02 16.48
CA VAL A 20 18.77 -50.03 17.20
C VAL A 20 17.38 -49.45 17.41
N CYS A 21 16.41 -50.17 16.86
CA CYS A 21 14.97 -49.94 17.08
C CYS A 21 14.58 -50.61 18.38
N THR A 22 14.05 -49.87 19.34
CA THR A 22 13.25 -50.45 20.42
C THR A 22 11.98 -49.62 20.59
N VAL A 23 10.88 -50.30 20.38
CA VAL A 23 9.51 -49.87 20.57
C VAL A 23 9.26 -49.64 22.08
N LEU A 24 8.79 -48.45 22.47
CA LEU A 24 7.69 -48.29 23.42
C LEU A 24 7.29 -46.83 23.64
N ALA A 25 5.97 -46.66 23.76
CA ALA A 25 5.24 -45.52 24.28
C ALA A 25 5.07 -44.32 23.36
N VAL A 26 3.89 -44.31 22.73
CA VAL A 26 3.21 -43.15 22.16
C VAL A 26 2.99 -42.13 23.30
N VAL A 27 3.87 -41.13 23.37
CA VAL A 27 3.53 -39.83 23.90
C VAL A 27 3.48 -38.93 22.69
N LEU A 28 2.28 -38.64 22.20
CA LEU A 28 2.04 -37.52 21.28
C LEU A 28 2.48 -36.25 22.01
N SER A 29 3.76 -35.93 21.92
CA SER A 29 4.23 -34.58 22.09
C SER A 29 3.75 -33.83 20.84
N MET A 30 2.56 -33.22 20.93
CA MET A 30 2.19 -32.14 20.03
C MET A 30 3.24 -31.05 20.28
N CYS A 31 4.31 -31.03 19.49
CA CYS A 31 5.00 -29.79 19.21
C CYS A 31 3.91 -28.84 18.72
N PRO A 32 3.68 -27.68 19.33
CA PRO A 32 2.96 -26.65 18.65
C PRO A 32 3.79 -26.38 17.39
N PHE A 33 3.27 -26.76 16.23
CA PHE A 33 3.62 -26.06 15.02
C PHE A 33 3.27 -24.61 15.35
N ALA A 34 4.28 -23.81 15.65
CA ALA A 34 4.16 -22.39 15.43
C ALA A 34 3.86 -22.31 13.93
N ALA A 35 2.60 -22.12 13.57
CA ALA A 35 2.25 -21.70 12.25
C ALA A 35 3.12 -20.47 12.02
N ALA A 36 4.09 -20.56 11.12
CA ALA A 36 4.77 -19.40 10.60
C ALA A 36 3.64 -18.50 10.13
N ASP A 37 3.62 -17.28 10.58
CA ASP A 37 2.69 -16.26 10.08
C ASP A 37 2.85 -16.29 8.56
N PRO A 38 1.85 -16.74 7.80
CA PRO A 38 2.05 -17.03 6.38
C PRO A 38 2.31 -15.76 5.56
N CYS A 39 2.27 -14.59 6.20
CA CYS A 39 2.39 -13.32 5.55
C CYS A 39 3.42 -12.45 6.25
N PRO A 40 4.41 -11.94 5.51
CA PRO A 40 5.26 -10.89 6.03
C PRO A 40 4.39 -9.71 6.44
N GLU A 41 4.70 -9.12 7.60
CA GLU A 41 3.99 -7.94 8.09
C GLU A 41 4.07 -6.78 7.09
N GLU A 42 5.16 -6.73 6.31
CA GLU A 42 5.44 -5.69 5.32
C GLU A 42 6.30 -6.25 4.18
N ASP A 43 5.92 -5.94 2.94
CA ASP A 43 6.68 -6.29 1.74
C ASP A 43 7.07 -5.04 0.94
N PRO A 44 8.34 -4.87 0.56
CA PRO A 44 8.75 -3.78 -0.33
C PRO A 44 8.51 -4.14 -1.80
N LEU A 45 8.03 -3.18 -2.57
CA LEU A 45 7.92 -3.22 -4.03
C LEU A 45 8.78 -2.13 -4.65
N GLN A 46 9.64 -2.50 -5.59
CA GLN A 46 10.50 -1.58 -6.31
C GLN A 46 10.87 -2.14 -7.68
N ASN A 47 11.18 -1.27 -8.64
CA ASN A 47 11.68 -1.65 -9.95
C ASN A 47 13.20 -1.50 -10.05
N TYR A 48 13.79 -0.51 -9.37
CA TYR A 48 15.22 -0.29 -9.37
C TYR A 48 15.96 -1.45 -8.68
N THR A 49 17.15 -1.76 -9.18
CA THR A 49 17.92 -2.94 -8.73
C THR A 49 19.12 -2.59 -7.85
N GLY A 50 19.29 -1.31 -7.52
CA GLY A 50 20.44 -0.79 -6.79
C GLY A 50 21.64 -0.59 -7.74
N GLY A 51 22.64 0.11 -7.30
CA GLY A 51 23.84 0.43 -8.09
C GLY A 51 24.17 1.91 -8.07
N GLY A 52 24.22 2.56 -9.20
CA GLY A 52 24.47 4.00 -9.30
C GLY A 52 23.24 4.82 -8.94
N THR A 53 23.50 6.06 -8.57
CA THR A 53 22.44 7.08 -8.49
C THR A 53 22.73 8.14 -9.53
N VAL A 54 21.83 8.29 -10.49
CA VAL A 54 21.91 9.33 -11.52
C VAL A 54 20.78 10.31 -11.29
N VAL A 55 21.14 11.58 -11.09
CA VAL A 55 20.18 12.67 -10.90
C VAL A 55 19.60 13.07 -12.25
N CYS A 56 18.28 13.20 -12.35
CA CYS A 56 17.61 13.77 -13.53
C CYS A 56 17.12 15.20 -13.25
N PRO A 57 17.90 16.25 -13.53
CA PRO A 57 17.44 17.62 -13.45
C PRO A 57 16.63 17.95 -14.71
N CYS A 58 15.44 17.40 -14.82
CA CYS A 58 14.68 17.35 -16.07
C CYS A 58 13.20 17.75 -15.93
N PHE A 59 12.78 18.21 -14.75
CA PHE A 59 11.37 18.50 -14.47
C PHE A 59 11.07 19.97 -14.30
N ALA A 60 9.88 20.35 -14.78
CA ALA A 60 9.26 21.66 -14.57
C ALA A 60 8.10 21.55 -13.56
N PRO A 61 7.66 22.69 -12.98
CA PRO A 61 6.51 22.70 -12.08
C PRO A 61 5.25 22.11 -12.69
N GLY A 62 4.57 21.26 -11.92
CA GLY A 62 3.36 20.54 -12.33
C GLY A 62 3.63 19.25 -13.12
N GLU A 63 4.88 18.92 -13.43
CA GLU A 63 5.23 17.61 -13.96
C GLU A 63 5.35 16.60 -12.83
N GLU A 64 5.13 15.31 -13.14
CA GLU A 64 5.27 14.24 -12.17
C GLU A 64 6.25 13.18 -12.68
N ALA A 65 6.94 12.54 -11.75
CA ALA A 65 7.71 11.33 -12.04
C ALA A 65 7.46 10.25 -10.99
N GLY A 66 7.47 9.01 -11.43
CA GLY A 66 7.22 7.88 -10.54
C GLY A 66 7.37 6.52 -11.22
N VAL A 67 6.84 5.50 -10.58
CA VAL A 67 6.98 4.12 -11.00
C VAL A 67 5.63 3.41 -11.05
N VAL A 68 5.50 2.44 -11.96
CA VAL A 68 4.38 1.48 -11.96
C VAL A 68 4.80 0.26 -11.17
N LEU A 69 4.18 0.03 -10.03
CA LEU A 69 4.40 -1.10 -9.15
C LEU A 69 3.23 -2.07 -9.21
N GLU A 70 3.52 -3.34 -9.04
CA GLU A 70 2.50 -4.40 -9.02
C GLU A 70 2.93 -5.50 -8.07
N ALA A 71 2.10 -5.80 -7.10
CA ALA A 71 2.33 -6.93 -6.19
C ALA A 71 1.93 -8.25 -6.87
N PRO A 72 2.39 -9.42 -6.37
CA PRO A 72 1.85 -10.70 -6.79
C PRO A 72 0.34 -10.73 -6.71
N ALA A 73 -0.32 -11.33 -7.71
CA ALA A 73 -1.79 -11.31 -7.83
C ALA A 73 -2.51 -11.89 -6.60
N GLU A 74 -1.89 -12.86 -5.94
CA GLU A 74 -2.37 -13.50 -4.71
C GLU A 74 -2.28 -12.62 -3.46
N HIS A 75 -1.53 -11.51 -3.52
CA HIS A 75 -1.38 -10.61 -2.38
C HIS A 75 -2.52 -9.59 -2.27
N TYR A 76 -3.28 -9.38 -3.35
CA TYR A 76 -4.35 -8.38 -3.34
C TYR A 76 -5.59 -8.83 -2.57
N PRO A 77 -6.32 -7.90 -1.93
CA PRO A 77 -6.03 -6.47 -1.81
C PRO A 77 -4.83 -6.19 -0.89
N ILE A 78 -4.09 -5.11 -1.22
CA ILE A 78 -2.94 -4.65 -0.44
C ILE A 78 -3.20 -3.25 0.11
N GLU A 79 -2.60 -2.95 1.26
CA GLU A 79 -2.57 -1.61 1.86
C GLU A 79 -1.17 -1.03 1.71
N ILE A 80 -1.07 0.19 1.19
CA ILE A 80 0.20 0.90 1.05
C ILE A 80 0.50 1.62 2.37
N LEU A 81 1.64 1.29 2.96
CA LEU A 81 2.06 1.79 4.28
C LEU A 81 3.06 2.93 4.18
N ARG A 82 4.02 2.82 3.25
CA ARG A 82 5.10 3.81 3.07
C ARG A 82 5.46 3.96 1.61
N ILE A 83 5.91 5.16 1.25
CA ILE A 83 6.54 5.46 -0.05
C ILE A 83 7.94 5.99 0.21
N GLY A 84 8.94 5.42 -0.47
CA GLY A 84 10.30 5.92 -0.46
C GLY A 84 10.69 6.53 -1.80
N ILE A 85 11.31 7.72 -1.78
CA ILE A 85 11.71 8.47 -2.97
C ILE A 85 13.19 8.84 -2.86
N GLY A 86 13.99 8.39 -3.83
CA GLY A 86 15.38 8.80 -4.00
C GLY A 86 15.48 10.23 -4.52
N TRP A 87 16.13 11.09 -3.75
CA TRP A 87 16.30 12.50 -4.05
C TRP A 87 17.76 12.90 -3.96
N GLY A 88 18.26 13.66 -4.92
CA GLY A 88 19.65 14.05 -4.91
C GLY A 88 20.00 15.16 -5.88
N SER A 89 21.16 15.78 -5.64
CA SER A 89 21.84 16.70 -6.56
C SER A 89 23.20 16.14 -6.93
N VAL A 90 23.76 16.63 -8.05
CA VAL A 90 25.09 16.16 -8.54
C VAL A 90 26.20 16.36 -7.52
N TYR A 91 26.11 17.40 -6.71
CA TYR A 91 27.15 17.75 -5.72
C TYR A 91 26.73 17.43 -4.28
N GLY A 92 25.47 17.12 -4.03
CA GLY A 92 24.93 16.89 -2.70
C GLY A 92 24.90 18.16 -1.81
N GLY A 93 24.28 18.01 -0.66
CA GLY A 93 24.39 19.00 0.43
C GLY A 93 23.52 20.26 0.26
N THR A 94 22.50 20.24 -0.57
CA THR A 94 21.57 21.38 -0.74
C THR A 94 20.53 21.50 0.39
N GLY A 95 20.56 20.59 1.37
CA GLY A 95 19.59 20.54 2.45
C GLY A 95 18.30 19.79 2.03
N TYR A 96 17.14 20.34 2.39
CA TYR A 96 15.85 19.79 1.95
C TYR A 96 15.21 20.68 0.89
N THR A 97 14.37 20.07 0.07
CA THR A 97 13.52 20.73 -0.93
C THR A 97 12.09 20.40 -0.62
N LEU A 98 11.21 21.39 -0.65
CA LEU A 98 9.77 21.21 -0.58
C LEU A 98 9.23 21.03 -2.01
N GLU A 99 8.52 19.93 -2.27
CA GLU A 99 7.87 19.70 -3.56
C GLU A 99 6.34 19.72 -3.42
N GLN A 100 5.61 19.66 -4.54
CA GLN A 100 4.17 19.90 -4.56
C GLN A 100 3.41 18.81 -3.83
N ALA A 101 3.54 17.56 -4.27
CA ALA A 101 2.79 16.46 -3.69
C ALA A 101 3.39 15.09 -4.04
N ILE A 102 3.05 14.09 -3.22
CA ILE A 102 3.14 12.68 -3.59
C ILE A 102 1.74 12.20 -3.90
N HIS A 103 1.53 11.61 -5.08
CA HIS A 103 0.27 11.02 -5.48
C HIS A 103 0.39 9.49 -5.54
N ILE A 104 -0.73 8.80 -5.28
CA ILE A 104 -0.87 7.36 -5.54
C ILE A 104 -2.09 7.18 -6.44
N TYR A 105 -1.88 6.52 -7.56
CA TYR A 105 -2.91 6.16 -8.54
C TYR A 105 -3.13 4.64 -8.47
N ASP A 106 -4.35 4.19 -8.70
CA ASP A 106 -4.73 2.76 -8.70
C ASP A 106 -4.66 2.10 -10.08
N ALA A 107 -3.86 2.66 -10.96
CA ALA A 107 -3.59 2.13 -12.30
C ALA A 107 -2.18 2.47 -12.76
N GLY A 108 -1.77 1.89 -13.89
CA GLY A 108 -0.51 2.15 -14.57
C GLY A 108 -0.68 2.87 -15.90
N LEU A 109 0.38 2.84 -16.74
CA LEU A 109 0.34 3.38 -18.09
C LEU A 109 -0.73 2.66 -18.95
N PRO A 110 -1.32 3.33 -19.96
CA PRO A 110 -0.95 4.66 -20.49
C PRO A 110 -1.59 5.84 -19.74
N ASN A 111 -2.47 5.60 -18.80
CA ASN A 111 -3.15 6.64 -18.04
C ASN A 111 -3.46 6.15 -16.64
N PRO A 112 -2.70 6.56 -15.63
CA PRO A 112 -2.96 6.20 -14.23
C PRO A 112 -4.29 6.70 -13.67
N GLY A 113 -4.97 7.63 -14.35
CA GLY A 113 -6.27 8.15 -13.94
C GLY A 113 -6.19 9.34 -12.99
N THR A 114 -7.03 9.33 -11.97
CA THR A 114 -7.02 10.32 -10.89
C THR A 114 -6.37 9.73 -9.65
N PRO A 115 -5.61 10.51 -8.87
CA PRO A 115 -4.99 9.98 -7.67
C PRO A 115 -6.05 9.55 -6.66
N ILE A 116 -5.84 8.39 -6.06
CA ILE A 116 -6.65 7.88 -4.93
C ILE A 116 -6.16 8.44 -3.59
N PHE A 117 -4.92 8.91 -3.57
CA PHE A 117 -4.30 9.52 -2.40
C PHE A 117 -3.34 10.62 -2.82
N THR A 118 -3.24 11.67 -1.99
CA THR A 118 -2.31 12.79 -2.15
C THR A 118 -1.75 13.21 -0.80
N LEU A 119 -0.43 13.29 -0.72
CA LEU A 119 0.32 13.89 0.38
C LEU A 119 0.92 15.19 -0.08
N GLU A 120 0.42 16.32 0.42
CA GLU A 120 0.85 17.66 0.04
C GLU A 120 2.17 18.05 0.72
N GLY A 121 3.01 18.78 0.00
CA GLY A 121 4.19 19.43 0.51
C GLY A 121 5.25 18.50 1.11
N PRO A 122 5.68 17.41 0.42
CA PRO A 122 6.73 16.55 0.95
C PRO A 122 8.05 17.29 1.01
N GLU A 123 8.75 17.14 2.15
CA GLU A 123 10.13 17.60 2.32
C GLU A 123 11.10 16.49 1.92
N LEU A 124 11.97 16.75 0.94
CA LEU A 124 12.94 15.79 0.41
C LEU A 124 14.36 16.24 0.68
N TYR A 125 15.13 15.43 1.41
CA TYR A 125 16.52 15.68 1.75
C TYR A 125 17.46 15.19 0.65
N ASP A 126 18.38 16.07 0.25
CA ASP A 126 19.37 15.81 -0.80
C ASP A 126 20.34 14.68 -0.42
N GLY A 127 20.55 13.75 -1.35
CA GLY A 127 21.43 12.60 -1.18
C GLY A 127 20.86 11.47 -0.34
N ALA A 128 19.53 11.41 -0.20
CA ALA A 128 18.83 10.41 0.61
C ALA A 128 17.68 9.73 -0.14
N ILE A 129 17.29 8.56 0.33
CA ILE A 129 15.96 8.03 0.09
C ILE A 129 15.07 8.58 1.21
N ASN A 130 14.05 9.35 0.82
CA ASN A 130 13.12 9.98 1.74
C ASN A 130 11.89 9.07 1.87
N GLU A 131 11.65 8.55 3.06
CA GLU A 131 10.54 7.68 3.35
C GLU A 131 9.40 8.46 4.01
N PHE A 132 8.19 8.26 3.50
CA PHE A 132 6.95 8.88 3.97
C PHE A 132 6.05 7.80 4.53
N ASP A 133 5.81 7.85 5.83
CA ASP A 133 4.91 6.95 6.54
C ASP A 133 3.47 7.43 6.34
N LEU A 134 2.64 6.57 5.76
CA LEU A 134 1.25 6.86 5.43
C LEU A 134 0.27 6.28 6.44
N GLU A 135 0.70 5.38 7.34
CA GLU A 135 -0.17 4.75 8.34
C GLU A 135 -0.82 5.74 9.33
N PRO A 136 -0.12 6.82 9.79
CA PRO A 136 -0.74 7.78 10.69
C PRO A 136 -1.76 8.69 10.03
N LEU A 137 -1.83 8.69 8.69
CA LEU A 137 -2.73 9.57 7.94
C LEU A 137 -4.16 9.03 7.96
N PRO A 138 -5.18 9.91 7.87
CA PRO A 138 -6.56 9.47 7.88
C PRO A 138 -6.92 8.72 6.60
N GLY A 139 -7.34 7.47 6.74
CA GLY A 139 -7.77 6.59 5.65
C GLY A 139 -6.70 5.55 5.28
N GLU A 140 -7.14 4.34 4.99
CA GLU A 140 -6.30 3.26 4.47
C GLU A 140 -6.17 3.42 2.95
N ILE A 141 -4.96 3.26 2.41
CA ILE A 141 -4.69 3.34 0.98
C ILE A 141 -4.70 1.92 0.42
N ILE A 142 -5.86 1.47 -0.02
CA ILE A 142 -6.08 0.09 -0.48
C ILE A 142 -6.02 0.04 -2.00
N ILE A 143 -5.23 -0.90 -2.52
CA ILE A 143 -5.21 -1.31 -3.92
C ILE A 143 -5.87 -2.68 -4.00
N ASP A 144 -7.01 -2.76 -4.68
CA ASP A 144 -7.82 -3.98 -4.74
C ASP A 144 -7.23 -5.01 -5.73
N SER A 145 -6.59 -4.55 -6.79
CA SER A 145 -5.97 -5.40 -7.81
C SER A 145 -5.13 -4.60 -8.80
N GLY A 146 -4.19 -5.26 -9.47
CA GLY A 146 -3.42 -4.70 -10.58
C GLY A 146 -2.36 -3.70 -10.16
N PRO A 147 -1.76 -3.00 -11.13
CA PRO A 147 -0.70 -2.05 -10.86
C PRO A 147 -1.22 -0.78 -10.20
N PHE A 148 -0.33 -0.14 -9.44
CA PHE A 148 -0.53 1.19 -8.89
C PHE A 148 0.71 2.06 -9.16
N THR A 149 0.54 3.38 -9.12
CA THR A 149 1.60 4.32 -9.54
C THR A 149 1.80 5.39 -8.47
N PRO A 150 2.82 5.28 -7.60
CA PRO A 150 3.28 6.37 -6.77
C PRO A 150 4.13 7.34 -7.59
N THR A 151 3.84 8.65 -7.48
CA THR A 151 4.56 9.74 -8.16
C THR A 151 4.92 10.86 -7.21
N LEU A 152 5.90 11.67 -7.61
CA LEU A 152 6.20 12.98 -7.04
C LEU A 152 5.82 14.05 -8.07
N GLU A 153 4.96 15.00 -7.67
CA GLU A 153 4.68 16.22 -8.42
C GLU A 153 5.67 17.32 -8.04
N PHE A 154 6.29 17.93 -9.05
CA PHE A 154 7.31 18.95 -8.87
C PHE A 154 6.69 20.34 -8.69
N MET A 155 7.07 21.04 -7.64
CA MET A 155 6.80 22.46 -7.44
C MET A 155 7.93 23.32 -8.01
N ASN A 156 9.16 22.80 -7.95
CA ASN A 156 10.36 23.53 -8.30
C ASN A 156 10.81 23.19 -9.73
N ASN A 157 11.22 24.23 -10.48
CA ASN A 157 11.89 24.02 -11.76
C ASN A 157 13.32 23.57 -11.55
N ASN A 158 13.65 22.35 -11.94
CA ASN A 158 15.02 21.84 -11.97
C ASN A 158 15.50 21.52 -13.40
N ALA A 159 14.66 21.69 -14.40
CA ALA A 159 14.96 21.38 -15.80
C ALA A 159 16.19 22.14 -16.31
N GLY A 160 17.22 21.39 -16.73
CA GLY A 160 18.46 21.94 -17.22
C GLY A 160 19.36 22.61 -16.17
N ILE A 161 19.10 22.41 -14.87
CA ILE A 161 19.89 22.93 -13.77
C ILE A 161 20.65 21.77 -13.07
N PRO A 162 21.86 21.42 -13.50
CA PRO A 162 22.55 20.22 -13.01
C PRO A 162 22.83 20.21 -11.51
N THR A 163 22.81 21.37 -10.86
CA THR A 163 23.04 21.53 -9.43
C THR A 163 21.77 21.46 -8.58
N ALA A 164 20.60 21.55 -9.23
CA ALA A 164 19.34 21.43 -8.51
C ALA A 164 19.10 19.99 -8.10
N PRO A 165 18.58 19.73 -6.88
CA PRO A 165 18.15 18.42 -6.49
C PRO A 165 16.94 17.97 -7.29
N SER A 166 16.86 16.68 -7.57
CA SER A 166 15.79 16.06 -8.36
C SER A 166 15.66 14.59 -8.04
N MET A 167 14.68 13.93 -8.66
CA MET A 167 14.59 12.47 -8.60
C MET A 167 15.84 11.82 -9.17
N VAL A 168 16.19 10.68 -8.58
CA VAL A 168 17.31 9.87 -9.03
C VAL A 168 16.81 8.55 -9.62
N HIS A 169 17.59 8.02 -10.57
CA HIS A 169 17.41 6.69 -11.12
C HIS A 169 18.69 5.88 -10.96
N ASP A 170 18.61 4.56 -11.07
CA ASP A 170 19.74 3.66 -10.82
C ASP A 170 20.80 3.61 -11.95
N GLY A 171 20.46 4.13 -13.13
CA GLY A 171 21.40 4.26 -14.25
C GLY A 171 21.79 2.95 -14.93
N ASN A 172 21.14 1.85 -14.62
CA ASN A 172 21.54 0.51 -15.10
C ASN A 172 20.64 -0.09 -16.19
N GLY A 173 19.75 0.71 -16.76
CA GLY A 173 18.82 0.33 -17.82
C GLY A 173 17.37 0.60 -17.39
N CYS A 174 16.63 1.30 -18.22
CA CYS A 174 15.24 1.64 -17.95
C CYS A 174 14.32 0.49 -18.36
N GLN A 175 13.47 0.03 -17.45
CA GLN A 175 12.47 -0.99 -17.71
C GLN A 175 11.22 -0.36 -18.32
N ALA A 176 10.93 -0.68 -19.59
CA ALA A 176 9.79 -0.15 -20.31
C ALA A 176 8.46 -0.46 -19.60
N GLY A 177 7.61 0.55 -19.50
CA GLY A 177 6.30 0.46 -18.83
C GLY A 177 6.35 0.48 -17.30
N LYS A 178 7.54 0.58 -16.70
CA LYS A 178 7.72 0.58 -15.25
C LYS A 178 8.04 1.97 -14.66
N ASN A 179 8.36 2.93 -15.53
CA ASN A 179 8.72 4.29 -15.12
C ASN A 179 7.86 5.30 -15.84
N VAL A 180 7.28 6.25 -15.11
CA VAL A 180 6.33 7.19 -15.66
C VAL A 180 6.80 8.62 -15.48
N VAL A 181 6.44 9.46 -16.44
CA VAL A 181 6.53 10.91 -16.38
C VAL A 181 5.21 11.51 -16.87
N TYR A 182 4.62 12.37 -16.06
CA TYR A 182 3.54 13.24 -16.49
C TYR A 182 4.13 14.55 -16.98
N ALA A 183 4.01 14.82 -18.25
CA ALA A 183 4.48 16.07 -18.85
C ALA A 183 3.33 17.06 -19.03
N VAL A 184 3.56 18.29 -18.61
CA VAL A 184 2.60 19.39 -18.84
C VAL A 184 2.60 19.75 -20.33
N PRO A 185 1.44 19.86 -21.02
CA PRO A 185 0.08 20.09 -20.52
C PRO A 185 -0.84 18.87 -20.37
N GLY A 186 -0.36 17.73 -19.93
CA GLY A 186 -1.29 16.70 -19.49
C GLY A 186 -1.21 15.36 -20.21
N ILE A 187 0.00 14.83 -20.44
CA ILE A 187 0.23 13.52 -21.07
C ILE A 187 1.17 12.69 -20.21
N TRP A 188 0.79 11.42 -20.00
CA TRP A 188 1.65 10.43 -19.38
C TRP A 188 2.55 9.75 -20.42
N TYR A 189 3.81 9.61 -20.09
CA TYR A 189 4.83 8.94 -20.90
C TYR A 189 5.50 7.83 -20.10
N ASP A 190 5.95 6.80 -20.81
CA ASP A 190 7.00 5.92 -20.33
C ASP A 190 8.33 6.70 -20.31
N ALA A 191 8.95 6.82 -19.15
CA ALA A 191 10.20 7.57 -18.99
C ALA A 191 11.34 7.04 -19.88
N CYS A 192 11.33 5.75 -20.18
CA CYS A 192 12.32 5.15 -21.07
C CYS A 192 12.26 5.73 -22.48
N VAL A 193 11.07 6.07 -22.99
CA VAL A 193 10.89 6.70 -24.30
C VAL A 193 11.42 8.13 -24.32
N LEU A 194 11.44 8.80 -23.18
CA LEU A 194 11.99 10.14 -23.01
C LEU A 194 13.51 10.16 -22.82
N GLY A 195 14.15 8.98 -22.80
CA GLY A 195 15.61 8.85 -22.70
C GLY A 195 16.16 8.72 -21.29
N VAL A 196 15.32 8.47 -20.29
CA VAL A 196 15.76 8.10 -18.96
C VAL A 196 16.47 6.74 -19.04
N THR A 197 17.67 6.65 -18.46
CA THR A 197 18.57 5.49 -18.65
C THR A 197 18.58 4.55 -17.47
N GLY A 198 17.64 4.64 -16.56
CA GLY A 198 17.52 3.77 -15.39
C GLY A 198 16.11 3.81 -14.82
N ASP A 199 15.87 2.98 -13.83
CA ASP A 199 14.62 2.94 -13.12
C ASP A 199 14.62 3.97 -11.97
N TRP A 200 13.53 4.72 -11.81
CA TRP A 200 13.40 5.67 -10.71
C TRP A 200 13.58 4.96 -9.37
N VAL A 201 14.37 5.56 -8.49
CA VAL A 201 14.54 5.08 -7.12
C VAL A 201 13.31 5.48 -6.31
N VAL A 202 12.24 4.75 -6.56
CA VAL A 202 10.98 4.85 -5.82
C VAL A 202 10.56 3.44 -5.44
N TYR A 203 10.09 3.29 -4.19
CA TYR A 203 9.52 2.06 -3.71
C TYR A 203 8.26 2.31 -2.89
N ALA A 204 7.46 1.27 -2.75
CA ALA A 204 6.35 1.23 -1.81
C ALA A 204 6.55 0.08 -0.84
N VAL A 205 6.14 0.26 0.40
CA VAL A 205 5.98 -0.83 1.36
C VAL A 205 4.50 -1.06 1.54
N TYR A 206 4.08 -2.31 1.45
CA TYR A 206 2.70 -2.71 1.58
C TYR A 206 2.54 -3.88 2.55
N ARG A 207 1.31 -4.08 3.03
CA ARG A 207 0.87 -5.32 3.65
C ARG A 207 -0.34 -5.88 2.94
N GLN A 208 -0.51 -7.19 3.00
CA GLN A 208 -1.71 -7.84 2.47
C GLN A 208 -2.86 -7.62 3.43
N VAL A 209 -4.01 -7.15 2.91
CA VAL A 209 -5.20 -6.90 3.74
C VAL A 209 -5.85 -8.20 4.20
N ASN A 210 -5.80 -9.25 3.35
CA ASN A 210 -6.44 -10.55 3.58
C ASN A 210 -5.42 -11.67 3.81
N CYS A 211 -4.36 -11.41 4.50
CA CYS A 211 -3.32 -12.39 4.72
C CYS A 211 -3.74 -13.45 5.74
N GLY A 212 -3.85 -14.70 5.30
CA GLY A 212 -4.23 -15.85 6.13
C GLY A 212 -5.47 -16.61 5.69
N ALA A 213 -6.14 -16.19 4.62
CA ALA A 213 -7.34 -16.87 4.11
C ALA A 213 -7.00 -18.06 3.18
N GLY A 214 -6.48 -19.12 3.76
CA GLY A 214 -6.55 -20.46 3.18
C GLY A 214 -7.71 -21.21 3.80
N VAL A 215 -8.79 -21.39 3.03
CA VAL A 215 -9.99 -22.23 3.28
C VAL A 215 -10.82 -21.89 4.52
N ASP A 216 -12.00 -21.30 4.27
CA ASP A 216 -13.05 -20.93 5.23
C ASP A 216 -12.60 -19.96 6.33
N GLU A 217 -12.76 -18.72 5.97
CA GLU A 217 -12.29 -17.50 6.61
C GLU A 217 -12.71 -17.35 8.07
N GLU A 218 -11.73 -17.37 8.93
CA GLU A 218 -11.78 -16.55 10.14
C GLU A 218 -10.80 -15.38 9.92
N ILE A 219 -11.27 -14.22 9.46
CA ILE A 219 -10.47 -12.98 9.44
C ILE A 219 -10.16 -12.65 10.89
N VAL A 220 -8.92 -12.93 11.30
CA VAL A 220 -8.46 -12.58 12.66
C VAL A 220 -8.21 -11.07 12.68
N VAL A 221 -9.18 -10.32 13.15
CA VAL A 221 -9.06 -8.89 13.42
C VAL A 221 -8.15 -8.71 14.63
N SER A 222 -6.84 -8.62 14.41
CA SER A 222 -5.87 -8.37 15.48
C SER A 222 -6.11 -6.97 16.06
N GLY A 223 -6.70 -6.92 17.23
CA GLY A 223 -6.82 -5.72 18.04
C GLY A 223 -8.02 -4.79 17.78
N LYS A 224 -8.71 -4.85 16.65
CA LYS A 224 -9.96 -4.11 16.40
C LYS A 224 -11.16 -5.05 16.53
N ALA A 225 -12.17 -4.60 17.24
CA ALA A 225 -13.37 -5.41 17.53
C ALA A 225 -14.29 -5.60 16.31
N ALA A 226 -14.28 -4.66 15.36
CA ALA A 226 -15.00 -4.71 14.11
C ALA A 226 -14.23 -3.93 13.03
N VAL A 227 -14.15 -4.48 11.82
CA VAL A 227 -13.57 -3.82 10.64
C VAL A 227 -14.62 -3.77 9.54
N LEU A 228 -14.87 -2.59 8.98
CA LEU A 228 -15.69 -2.39 7.80
C LEU A 228 -14.75 -2.29 6.58
N LEU A 229 -14.90 -3.23 5.65
CA LEU A 229 -14.14 -3.23 4.41
C LEU A 229 -14.73 -2.22 3.42
N ARG A 230 -13.96 -1.90 2.38
CA ARG A 230 -14.37 -0.98 1.32
C ARG A 230 -15.68 -1.47 0.66
N PRO A 231 -16.67 -0.58 0.46
CA PRO A 231 -17.91 -0.96 -0.23
C PRO A 231 -17.65 -1.23 -1.73
N GLU A 232 -18.29 -2.25 -2.27
CA GLU A 232 -18.18 -2.63 -3.68
C GLU A 232 -19.56 -2.82 -4.33
N PRO A 233 -19.77 -2.21 -5.51
CA PRO A 233 -18.94 -1.22 -6.22
C PRO A 233 -18.93 0.15 -5.51
N ASN A 234 -17.85 0.93 -5.68
CA ASN A 234 -17.74 2.31 -5.20
C ASN A 234 -16.85 3.13 -6.17
N PRO A 235 -17.40 4.14 -6.91
CA PRO A 235 -18.79 4.63 -6.88
C PRO A 235 -19.84 3.63 -7.35
N PHE A 236 -21.09 3.82 -6.91
CA PHE A 236 -22.21 2.97 -7.32
C PHE A 236 -23.43 3.79 -7.75
N SER A 237 -24.29 3.19 -8.61
CA SER A 237 -25.52 3.83 -9.10
C SER A 237 -26.80 3.07 -8.71
N GLY A 238 -26.70 1.78 -8.47
CA GLY A 238 -27.81 0.90 -8.07
C GLY A 238 -27.70 0.48 -6.61
N GLU A 239 -26.78 -0.44 -6.35
CA GLU A 239 -26.50 -0.96 -5.01
C GLU A 239 -25.01 -1.13 -4.79
N THR A 240 -24.61 -1.07 -3.54
CA THR A 240 -23.25 -1.40 -3.09
C THR A 240 -23.31 -2.38 -1.92
N ARG A 241 -22.27 -3.17 -1.75
CA ARG A 241 -22.14 -4.17 -0.69
C ARG A 241 -21.11 -3.70 0.32
N PHE A 242 -21.50 -3.72 1.59
CA PHE A 242 -20.62 -3.52 2.71
C PHE A 242 -20.28 -4.89 3.29
N ARG A 243 -19.01 -5.22 3.36
CA ARG A 243 -18.52 -6.37 4.09
C ARG A 243 -17.87 -5.90 5.39
N PHE A 244 -18.25 -6.48 6.52
CA PHE A 244 -17.64 -6.20 7.80
C PHE A 244 -17.28 -7.49 8.51
N VAL A 245 -16.26 -7.42 9.35
CA VAL A 245 -15.70 -8.57 10.03
C VAL A 245 -15.68 -8.33 11.52
N LEU A 246 -16.06 -9.34 12.29
CA LEU A 246 -16.11 -9.32 13.73
C LEU A 246 -15.14 -10.34 14.30
N ALA A 247 -14.31 -9.92 15.26
CA ALA A 247 -13.42 -10.82 16.00
C ALA A 247 -14.17 -11.73 16.99
N ARG A 248 -15.37 -11.31 17.42
CA ARG A 248 -16.22 -12.03 18.38
C ARG A 248 -17.68 -11.66 18.16
N ALA A 249 -18.59 -12.43 18.78
CA ALA A 249 -20.02 -12.11 18.74
C ALA A 249 -20.30 -10.79 19.44
N GLU A 250 -20.92 -9.84 18.72
CA GLU A 250 -21.27 -8.50 19.23
C GLU A 250 -22.55 -7.99 18.59
N LYS A 251 -23.18 -7.02 19.28
CA LYS A 251 -24.22 -6.22 18.66
C LYS A 251 -23.58 -5.21 17.70
N VAL A 252 -24.03 -5.24 16.44
CA VAL A 252 -23.56 -4.39 15.34
C VAL A 252 -24.64 -3.42 14.93
N SER A 253 -24.24 -2.19 14.62
CA SER A 253 -25.03 -1.22 13.86
C SER A 253 -24.20 -0.73 12.67
N LEU A 254 -24.69 -0.97 11.44
CA LEU A 254 -24.14 -0.38 10.22
C LEU A 254 -25.05 0.73 9.75
N SER A 255 -24.58 1.97 9.80
CA SER A 255 -25.33 3.17 9.48
C SER A 255 -24.63 4.02 8.44
N ILE A 256 -25.41 4.75 7.63
CA ILE A 256 -24.92 5.67 6.61
C ILE A 256 -25.13 7.10 7.09
N TYR A 257 -24.13 7.93 6.88
CA TYR A 257 -24.13 9.36 7.24
C TYR A 257 -23.84 10.22 6.02
N ASP A 258 -24.41 11.38 5.94
CA ASP A 258 -24.06 12.41 4.98
C ASP A 258 -22.78 13.16 5.39
N VAL A 259 -22.29 14.07 4.52
CA VAL A 259 -21.11 14.91 4.80
C VAL A 259 -21.30 15.87 5.99
N GLY A 260 -22.53 16.14 6.40
CA GLY A 260 -22.87 16.95 7.58
C GLY A 260 -22.86 16.13 8.88
N GLY A 261 -22.62 14.81 8.79
CA GLY A 261 -22.65 13.90 9.94
C GLY A 261 -24.07 13.47 10.36
N SER A 262 -25.10 13.78 9.56
CA SER A 262 -26.47 13.34 9.83
C SER A 262 -26.65 11.89 9.36
N ARG A 263 -27.19 11.03 10.22
CA ARG A 263 -27.49 9.65 9.84
C ARG A 263 -28.69 9.62 8.90
N VAL A 264 -28.46 9.14 7.66
CA VAL A 264 -29.48 9.07 6.60
C VAL A 264 -30.08 7.69 6.43
N ALA A 265 -29.39 6.61 6.84
CA ALA A 265 -29.92 5.26 6.82
C ALA A 265 -29.29 4.39 7.92
N THR A 266 -29.98 3.33 8.33
CA THR A 266 -29.43 2.20 9.07
C THR A 266 -29.62 0.96 8.25
N ILE A 267 -28.53 0.30 7.86
CA ILE A 267 -28.54 -0.84 6.94
C ILE A 267 -28.71 -2.14 7.72
N VAL A 268 -28.01 -2.24 8.86
CA VAL A 268 -28.00 -3.42 9.71
C VAL A 268 -28.04 -2.99 11.17
N GLU A 269 -28.86 -3.67 11.97
CA GLU A 269 -28.80 -3.61 13.43
C GLU A 269 -29.17 -4.97 14.01
N GLY A 270 -28.28 -5.59 14.80
CA GLY A 270 -28.51 -6.91 15.41
C GLY A 270 -27.27 -7.52 16.04
N GLU A 271 -27.45 -8.72 16.59
CA GLU A 271 -26.37 -9.56 17.10
C GLU A 271 -25.78 -10.37 15.94
N PHE A 272 -24.47 -10.36 15.80
CA PHE A 272 -23.72 -11.11 14.81
C PHE A 272 -22.63 -11.93 15.47
N GLY A 273 -22.41 -13.14 14.96
CA GLY A 273 -21.31 -14.02 15.40
C GLY A 273 -19.94 -13.48 14.90
N PRO A 274 -18.84 -14.09 15.34
CA PRO A 274 -17.53 -13.81 14.77
C PRO A 274 -17.50 -14.20 13.28
N GLY A 275 -16.60 -13.56 12.50
CA GLY A 275 -16.43 -13.82 11.08
C GLY A 275 -16.92 -12.69 10.16
N SER A 276 -17.00 -12.98 8.86
CA SER A 276 -17.35 -12.02 7.82
C SER A 276 -18.86 -11.95 7.57
N HIS A 277 -19.39 -10.73 7.46
CA HIS A 277 -20.81 -10.45 7.23
C HIS A 277 -20.95 -9.47 6.09
N THR A 278 -22.05 -9.58 5.32
CA THR A 278 -22.34 -8.72 4.17
C THR A 278 -23.70 -8.03 4.34
N ALA A 279 -23.76 -6.75 4.02
CA ALA A 279 -24.98 -5.96 3.95
C ALA A 279 -25.02 -5.18 2.62
N VAL A 280 -26.22 -4.90 2.12
CA VAL A 280 -26.41 -4.20 0.84
C VAL A 280 -27.12 -2.88 1.09
N TRP A 281 -26.68 -1.83 0.41
CA TRP A 281 -27.32 -0.53 0.40
C TRP A 281 -27.63 -0.09 -1.03
N SER A 282 -28.86 0.26 -1.28
CA SER A 282 -29.37 0.69 -2.61
C SER A 282 -29.44 2.23 -2.75
N GLY A 283 -28.73 2.99 -1.90
CA GLY A 283 -28.76 4.45 -1.94
C GLY A 283 -30.08 5.06 -1.49
N LEU A 284 -30.85 4.33 -0.65
CA LEU A 284 -32.10 4.82 -0.07
C LEU A 284 -31.87 5.34 1.36
N GLY A 285 -32.63 6.34 1.74
CA GLY A 285 -32.67 6.85 3.09
C GLY A 285 -33.56 6.01 4.01
N ALA A 286 -33.73 6.47 5.27
CA ALA A 286 -34.43 5.72 6.33
C ALA A 286 -35.91 5.51 6.04
N GLU A 287 -36.55 6.38 5.29
CA GLU A 287 -37.97 6.27 4.89
C GLU A 287 -38.15 5.63 3.51
N GLY A 288 -37.06 5.12 2.90
CA GLY A 288 -37.07 4.50 1.57
C GLY A 288 -36.98 5.51 0.43
N GLU A 289 -36.78 6.78 0.70
CA GLU A 289 -36.59 7.84 -0.27
C GLU A 289 -35.20 7.71 -0.96
N PRO A 290 -35.12 7.97 -2.28
CA PRO A 290 -33.82 7.96 -2.97
C PRO A 290 -32.97 9.16 -2.54
N LEU A 291 -31.73 8.87 -2.10
CA LEU A 291 -30.76 9.89 -1.75
C LEU A 291 -30.09 10.45 -3.02
N GLY A 292 -29.64 11.69 -2.96
CA GLY A 292 -28.94 12.36 -4.05
C GLY A 292 -27.53 11.80 -4.31
N SER A 293 -27.00 12.04 -5.52
CA SER A 293 -25.59 11.77 -5.80
C SER A 293 -24.71 12.56 -4.84
N GLY A 294 -23.69 11.91 -4.30
CA GLY A 294 -22.82 12.54 -3.32
C GLY A 294 -21.93 11.56 -2.57
N ILE A 295 -21.14 12.13 -1.66
CA ILE A 295 -20.30 11.38 -0.74
C ILE A 295 -21.07 11.07 0.53
N TYR A 296 -21.00 9.84 0.98
CA TYR A 296 -21.57 9.35 2.22
C TYR A 296 -20.51 8.58 3.00
N PHE A 297 -20.77 8.36 4.29
CA PHE A 297 -19.89 7.59 5.17
C PHE A 297 -20.69 6.44 5.77
N ALA A 298 -20.21 5.23 5.56
CA ALA A 298 -20.73 4.04 6.21
C ALA A 298 -19.95 3.80 7.51
N GLU A 299 -20.64 3.66 8.62
CA GLU A 299 -20.05 3.35 9.92
C GLU A 299 -20.58 2.02 10.43
N VAL A 300 -19.68 1.08 10.68
CA VAL A 300 -19.94 -0.08 11.54
C VAL A 300 -19.56 0.30 12.97
N ARG A 301 -20.49 0.10 13.89
CA ARG A 301 -20.30 0.34 15.32
C ARG A 301 -20.65 -0.89 16.14
N THR A 302 -19.78 -1.23 17.09
CA THR A 302 -19.98 -2.28 18.09
C THR A 302 -19.67 -1.74 19.50
N ALA A 303 -19.86 -2.59 20.52
CA ALA A 303 -19.45 -2.25 21.89
C ALA A 303 -17.92 -2.05 22.01
N SER A 304 -17.15 -2.71 21.16
CA SER A 304 -15.67 -2.74 21.20
C SER A 304 -15.00 -1.67 20.32
N GLY A 305 -15.75 -0.98 19.45
CA GLY A 305 -15.18 0.04 18.57
C GLY A 305 -16.03 0.40 17.37
N ARG A 306 -15.45 1.17 16.49
CA ARG A 306 -16.08 1.58 15.22
C ARG A 306 -15.11 1.56 14.06
N SER A 307 -15.63 1.32 12.86
CA SER A 307 -14.90 1.43 11.59
C SER A 307 -15.75 2.21 10.59
N VAL A 308 -15.13 3.09 9.80
CA VAL A 308 -15.84 3.99 8.87
C VAL A 308 -15.23 3.86 7.49
N GLN A 309 -16.08 3.81 6.46
CA GLN A 309 -15.69 3.80 5.05
C GLN A 309 -16.44 4.87 4.26
N ARG A 310 -15.75 5.50 3.32
CA ARG A 310 -16.36 6.43 2.37
C ARG A 310 -17.07 5.65 1.27
N VAL A 311 -18.27 6.09 0.90
CA VAL A 311 -19.02 5.54 -0.20
C VAL A 311 -19.56 6.67 -1.09
N VAL A 312 -19.49 6.50 -2.40
CA VAL A 312 -19.91 7.50 -3.39
C VAL A 312 -21.12 6.98 -4.16
N LEU A 313 -22.25 7.66 -4.01
CA LEU A 313 -23.46 7.42 -4.78
C LEU A 313 -23.46 8.30 -6.03
N SER A 314 -23.61 7.71 -7.21
CA SER A 314 -23.64 8.36 -8.52
C SER A 314 -24.93 7.97 -9.23
N ARG A 315 -25.89 8.87 -9.32
CA ARG A 315 -27.16 8.68 -10.04
C ARG A 315 -27.29 9.63 -11.22
#